data_3730034b6596c4bace7f72b89609fe1b
#
_entry.id   3730034b6596c4bace7f72b89609fe1b
#
_cell.length_a   1.000
_cell.length_b   1.000
_cell.length_c   1.000
_cell.angle_alpha   90.00
_cell.angle_beta   90.00
_cell.angle_gamma   90.00
#
_symmetry.space_group_name_H-M   'P 1'
#
loop_
_entity.id
_entity.type
_entity.pdbx_description
1 polymer ?
#
loop_
_entity_poly.entity_id
_entity_poly.type
_entity_poly.pdbx_seq_one_letter_code
_entity_poly.pdbx_strand_id
1 'polypeptide(L)'
;MIVSKVEKDADTIQDLDLKFIQATSNQDRETHITIDNLEKGEYLVYIEMDWNEETEDTEFCSTCYGASRTFYLRDEKGLYEKNDVLRKLYASKAVQKLEGVTAQDFADKGAPEITKYKAFGEEGYGFIHFVNESKEATIKEKVNYNTFKGLTMVKP
;
A
#
# COMPACT_ATOMS: atom_id res chain seq x y z
N MET A 1 3.15 2.24 8.80
CA MET A 1 2.18 3.31 8.49
C MET A 1 2.31 3.69 7.03
N ILE A 2 1.20 3.88 6.32
CA ILE A 2 1.15 4.28 4.91
C ILE A 2 0.19 5.46 4.77
N VAL A 3 0.58 6.48 4.00
CA VAL A 3 -0.26 7.64 3.69
C VAL A 3 -0.47 7.71 2.18
N SER A 4 -1.74 7.85 1.78
CA SER A 4 -2.14 8.03 0.39
C SER A 4 -3.20 9.12 0.29
N LYS A 5 -3.14 9.94 -0.76
CA LYS A 5 -4.19 10.91 -1.07
C LYS A 5 -5.35 10.20 -1.74
N VAL A 6 -6.57 10.55 -1.35
CA VAL A 6 -7.79 10.10 -2.02
C VAL A 6 -8.03 11.03 -3.19
N GLU A 7 -7.85 10.52 -4.42
CA GLU A 7 -8.10 11.29 -5.65
C GLU A 7 -9.57 11.21 -6.06
N LYS A 8 -10.21 10.07 -5.77
CA LYS A 8 -11.63 9.85 -5.98
C LYS A 8 -12.18 9.00 -4.84
N ASP A 9 -13.14 9.55 -4.12
CA ASP A 9 -13.87 8.84 -3.07
C ASP A 9 -14.87 7.84 -3.67
N ALA A 10 -15.10 6.75 -2.95
CA ALA A 10 -16.02 5.69 -3.36
C ALA A 10 -16.51 4.88 -2.17
N ASP A 11 -17.68 4.25 -2.33
CA ASP A 11 -18.28 3.39 -1.31
C ASP A 11 -17.57 2.05 -1.14
N THR A 12 -16.72 1.67 -2.09
CA THR A 12 -15.94 0.44 -2.05
C THR A 12 -14.45 0.73 -2.23
N ILE A 13 -13.61 -0.09 -1.59
CA ILE A 13 -12.15 0.05 -1.73
C ILE A 13 -11.67 -0.17 -3.17
N GLN A 14 -12.37 -1.01 -3.94
CA GLN A 14 -12.02 -1.30 -5.33
C GLN A 14 -12.18 -0.08 -6.24
N ASP A 15 -13.19 0.73 -5.98
CA ASP A 15 -13.52 1.93 -6.75
C ASP A 15 -12.78 3.18 -6.25
N LEU A 16 -12.20 3.10 -5.05
CA LEU A 16 -11.41 4.18 -4.45
C LEU A 16 -10.15 4.43 -5.29
N ASP A 17 -9.90 5.67 -5.67
CA ASP A 17 -8.67 6.06 -6.36
C ASP A 17 -7.69 6.70 -5.40
N LEU A 18 -6.51 6.08 -5.29
CA LEU A 18 -5.48 6.44 -4.31
C LEU A 18 -4.18 6.83 -5.01
N LYS A 19 -3.63 7.95 -4.58
CA LYS A 19 -2.26 8.34 -4.90
C LYS A 19 -1.37 8.10 -3.69
N PHE A 20 -0.45 7.15 -3.79
CA PHE A 20 0.54 6.89 -2.75
C PHE A 20 1.40 8.14 -2.51
N ILE A 21 1.61 8.48 -1.23
CA ILE A 21 2.47 9.59 -0.82
C ILE A 21 3.75 9.05 -0.17
N GLN A 22 3.59 8.34 0.94
CA GLN A 22 4.73 7.89 1.72
C GLN A 22 4.36 6.71 2.61
N ALA A 23 5.35 5.88 2.91
CA ALA A 23 5.25 4.84 3.91
C ALA A 23 6.45 4.87 4.84
N THR A 24 6.28 4.36 6.04
CA THR A 24 7.34 4.08 6.99
C THR A 24 7.06 2.81 7.75
N SER A 25 8.11 2.10 8.12
CA SER A 25 8.08 0.94 9.00
C SER A 25 9.27 1.00 9.93
N ASN A 26 9.06 0.75 11.21
CA ASN A 26 10.11 0.59 12.19
C ASN A 26 9.66 -0.38 13.27
N GLN A 27 10.57 -0.77 14.15
CA GLN A 27 10.32 -1.64 15.31
C GLN A 27 10.27 -0.85 16.63
N ASP A 28 10.27 0.48 16.54
CA ASP A 28 10.23 1.35 17.70
C ASP A 28 8.80 1.56 18.20
N ARG A 29 8.68 2.04 19.42
CA ARG A 29 7.37 2.39 20.03
C ARG A 29 6.71 3.59 19.37
N GLU A 30 7.50 4.42 18.67
CA GLU A 30 7.04 5.62 17.99
C GLU A 30 7.43 5.55 16.53
N THR A 31 6.49 5.89 15.66
CA THR A 31 6.75 6.07 14.25
C THR A 31 6.13 7.37 13.77
N HIS A 32 6.80 8.05 12.85
CA HIS A 32 6.30 9.29 12.28
C HIS A 32 6.56 9.34 10.77
N ILE A 33 5.71 10.09 10.10
CA ILE A 33 5.89 10.49 8.70
C ILE A 33 5.86 12.00 8.64
N THR A 34 6.85 12.60 8.00
CA THR A 34 6.87 14.01 7.66
C THR A 34 6.60 14.17 6.18
N ILE A 35 5.58 14.94 5.84
CA ILE A 35 5.20 15.20 4.45
C ILE A 35 5.25 16.70 4.24
N ASP A 36 6.18 17.14 3.39
CA ASP A 36 6.32 18.53 3.01
C ASP A 36 5.28 18.90 1.95
N ASN A 37 4.69 20.09 2.11
CA ASN A 37 3.75 20.65 1.13
C ASN A 37 2.50 19.79 0.86
N LEU A 38 1.93 19.21 1.92
CA LEU A 38 0.70 18.44 1.81
C LEU A 38 -0.44 19.35 1.31
N GLU A 39 -1.01 19.01 0.16
CA GLU A 39 -2.13 19.73 -0.43
C GLU A 39 -3.39 19.56 0.41
N LYS A 40 -4.33 20.51 0.27
CA LYS A 40 -5.67 20.33 0.85
C LYS A 40 -6.37 19.15 0.17
N GLY A 41 -6.97 18.25 0.96
CA GLY A 41 -7.67 17.08 0.43
C GLY A 41 -7.97 16.05 1.50
N GLU A 42 -8.42 14.90 1.03
CA GLU A 42 -8.67 13.73 1.86
C GLU A 42 -7.51 12.74 1.73
N TYR A 43 -7.21 12.07 2.82
CA TYR A 43 -6.08 11.16 2.89
C TYR A 43 -6.46 9.89 3.62
N LEU A 44 -6.07 8.76 3.06
CA LEU A 44 -6.13 7.49 3.75
C LEU A 44 -4.82 7.30 4.52
N VAL A 45 -4.92 7.13 5.83
CA VAL A 45 -3.79 6.78 6.70
C VAL A 45 -4.01 5.36 7.19
N TYR A 46 -3.21 4.45 6.69
CA TYR A 46 -3.20 3.06 7.14
C TYR A 46 -2.15 2.87 8.21
N ILE A 47 -2.56 2.37 9.36
CA ILE A 47 -1.68 2.07 10.50
C ILE A 47 -1.82 0.60 10.82
N GLU A 48 -0.72 -0.12 10.83
CA GLU A 48 -0.63 -1.49 11.31
C GLU A 48 0.40 -1.56 12.42
N MET A 49 0.02 -2.23 13.50
CA MET A 49 0.90 -2.50 14.63
C MET A 49 0.94 -3.99 14.85
N ASP A 50 2.16 -4.51 14.98
CA ASP A 50 2.43 -5.86 15.39
C ASP A 50 2.86 -5.83 16.86
N TRP A 51 2.00 -6.35 17.72
CA TRP A 51 2.26 -6.45 19.15
C TRP A 51 2.89 -7.82 19.41
N ASN A 52 4.15 -7.82 19.85
CA ASN A 52 4.93 -9.03 20.08
C ASN A 52 4.38 -9.93 21.22
N GLU A 53 3.45 -9.43 22.01
CA GLU A 53 2.80 -10.16 23.10
C GLU A 53 1.29 -9.94 23.03
N GLU A 54 0.50 -10.99 23.26
CA GLU A 54 -0.94 -10.91 23.46
C GLU A 54 -1.21 -10.14 24.75
N THR A 55 -1.41 -8.86 24.67
CA THR A 55 -1.86 -8.04 25.78
C THR A 55 -3.32 -7.71 25.58
N GLU A 56 -4.12 -7.85 26.64
CA GLU A 56 -5.58 -7.64 26.58
C GLU A 56 -5.96 -6.18 26.29
N ASP A 57 -5.09 -5.23 26.64
CA ASP A 57 -5.33 -3.79 26.46
C ASP A 57 -4.16 -3.13 25.72
N THR A 58 -4.27 -3.03 24.41
CA THR A 58 -3.30 -2.30 23.58
C THR A 58 -3.91 -1.04 23.03
N GLU A 59 -3.38 0.09 23.45
CA GLU A 59 -3.80 1.40 22.99
C GLU A 59 -2.68 2.09 22.21
N PHE A 60 -3.04 2.86 21.18
CA PHE A 60 -2.12 3.75 20.51
C PHE A 60 -2.68 5.16 20.39
N CYS A 61 -1.81 6.14 20.37
CA CYS A 61 -2.15 7.51 20.13
C CYS A 61 -1.62 7.93 18.75
N SER A 62 -2.50 8.47 17.92
CA SER A 62 -2.13 9.07 16.64
C SER A 62 -2.30 10.58 16.72
N THR A 63 -1.26 11.31 16.37
CA THR A 63 -1.29 12.78 16.37
C THR A 63 -0.83 13.31 15.01
N CYS A 64 -1.60 14.24 14.47
CA CYS A 64 -1.25 14.94 13.24
C CYS A 64 -0.95 16.41 13.54
N TYR A 65 0.23 16.86 13.12
CA TYR A 65 0.66 18.24 13.22
C TYR A 65 0.70 18.88 11.84
N GLY A 66 0.16 20.07 11.70
CA GLY A 66 0.16 20.80 10.44
C GLY A 66 -0.28 22.26 10.60
N ALA A 67 -0.09 23.04 9.56
CA ALA A 67 -0.47 24.46 9.54
C ALA A 67 -2.00 24.68 9.46
N SER A 68 -2.75 23.66 9.13
CA SER A 68 -4.21 23.69 8.96
C SER A 68 -4.90 22.70 9.87
N ARG A 69 -6.19 22.91 10.09
CA ARG A 69 -7.01 21.98 10.87
C ARG A 69 -7.11 20.64 10.14
N THR A 70 -6.86 19.55 10.86
CA THR A 70 -7.02 18.18 10.39
C THR A 70 -8.15 17.53 11.15
N PHE A 71 -8.99 16.78 10.43
CA PHE A 71 -10.07 15.99 11.02
C PHE A 71 -9.79 14.53 10.70
N TYR A 72 -9.90 13.67 11.71
CA TYR A 72 -9.91 12.24 11.53
C TYR A 72 -11.33 11.74 11.32
N LEU A 73 -11.53 11.00 10.25
CA LEU A 73 -12.74 10.22 10.05
C LEU A 73 -12.33 8.75 10.25
N ARG A 74 -13.01 8.09 11.16
CA ARG A 74 -12.79 6.66 11.39
C ARG A 74 -13.79 5.89 10.53
N ASP A 75 -13.34 4.81 9.92
CA ASP A 75 -14.23 3.82 9.32
C ASP A 75 -14.91 3.01 10.43
N GLU A 76 -15.99 3.55 10.98
CA GLU A 76 -16.77 2.90 12.05
C GLU A 76 -17.58 1.69 11.55
N LYS A 77 -17.77 1.58 10.24
CA LYS A 77 -18.59 0.52 9.63
C LYS A 77 -17.79 -0.70 9.22
N GLY A 78 -16.44 -0.64 9.29
CA GLY A 78 -15.59 -1.72 8.79
C GLY A 78 -15.82 -1.96 7.29
N LEU A 79 -15.98 -0.87 6.53
CA LEU A 79 -16.30 -0.94 5.10
C LEU A 79 -15.19 -1.61 4.29
N TYR A 80 -13.98 -1.64 4.82
CA TYR A 80 -12.82 -2.11 4.07
C TYR A 80 -12.12 -3.26 4.80
N GLU A 81 -11.98 -4.36 4.10
CA GLU A 81 -11.14 -5.46 4.57
C GLU A 81 -9.66 -5.06 4.53
N LYS A 82 -8.91 -5.39 5.59
CA LYS A 82 -7.47 -5.07 5.72
C LYS A 82 -6.66 -5.40 4.46
N ASN A 83 -6.85 -6.60 3.93
CA ASN A 83 -6.10 -7.09 2.78
C ASN A 83 -6.41 -6.30 1.50
N ASP A 84 -7.64 -5.87 1.33
CA ASP A 84 -8.05 -5.08 0.17
C ASP A 84 -7.48 -3.67 0.22
N VAL A 85 -7.45 -3.07 1.42
CA VAL A 85 -6.78 -1.78 1.64
C VAL A 85 -5.30 -1.88 1.28
N LEU A 86 -4.59 -2.86 1.81
CA LEU A 86 -3.16 -3.06 1.53
C LEU A 86 -2.89 -3.27 0.04
N ARG A 87 -3.68 -4.10 -0.63
CA ARG A 87 -3.56 -4.31 -2.08
C ARG A 87 -3.72 -3.02 -2.85
N LYS A 88 -4.73 -2.22 -2.51
CA LYS A 88 -5.00 -0.95 -3.19
C LYS A 88 -3.85 0.04 -2.99
N LEU A 89 -3.33 0.14 -1.77
CA LEU A 89 -2.19 1.00 -1.45
C LEU A 89 -0.93 0.60 -2.22
N TYR A 90 -0.60 -0.69 -2.27
CA TYR A 90 0.57 -1.16 -3.01
C TYR A 90 0.39 -1.09 -4.52
N ALA A 91 -0.81 -1.33 -5.03
CA ALA A 91 -1.12 -1.12 -6.45
C ALA A 91 -0.93 0.35 -6.84
N SER A 92 -1.39 1.29 -6.02
CA SER A 92 -1.19 2.71 -6.22
C SER A 92 0.31 3.07 -6.27
N LYS A 93 1.12 2.55 -5.34
CA LYS A 93 2.58 2.73 -5.36
C LYS A 93 3.23 2.17 -6.62
N ALA A 94 2.79 0.98 -7.07
CA ALA A 94 3.32 0.30 -8.25
C ALA A 94 3.11 1.11 -9.53
N VAL A 95 1.88 1.54 -9.77
CA VAL A 95 1.49 2.25 -10.99
C VAL A 95 2.19 3.61 -11.10
N GLN A 96 2.45 4.28 -9.99
CA GLN A 96 3.17 5.55 -9.97
C GLN A 96 4.67 5.43 -10.26
N LYS A 97 5.21 4.22 -10.38
CA LYS A 97 6.65 3.95 -10.66
C LYS A 97 7.58 4.71 -9.73
N LEU A 98 7.24 4.73 -8.45
CA LEU A 98 8.02 5.43 -7.42
C LEU A 98 9.38 4.76 -7.19
N GLU A 99 10.25 5.44 -6.48
CA GLU A 99 11.58 4.93 -6.14
C GLU A 99 11.50 3.52 -5.54
N GLY A 100 12.43 2.65 -5.95
CA GLY A 100 12.47 1.25 -5.55
C GLY A 100 11.49 0.33 -6.30
N VAL A 101 10.59 0.86 -7.14
CA VAL A 101 9.70 0.06 -7.98
C VAL A 101 10.35 -0.22 -9.32
N THR A 102 10.47 -1.50 -9.66
CA THR A 102 10.91 -1.94 -10.99
C THR A 102 9.71 -2.42 -11.80
N ALA A 103 9.67 -2.03 -13.09
CA ALA A 103 8.64 -2.48 -14.02
C ALA A 103 9.27 -3.39 -15.08
N GLN A 104 8.57 -4.45 -15.44
CA GLN A 104 8.93 -5.38 -16.49
C GLN A 104 7.70 -5.68 -17.34
N ASP A 105 7.79 -5.44 -18.65
CA ASP A 105 6.78 -5.92 -19.60
C ASP A 105 7.05 -7.38 -20.01
N PHE A 106 6.16 -7.92 -20.80
CA PHE A 106 6.25 -9.27 -21.32
C PHE A 106 6.20 -9.29 -22.87
N ALA A 107 6.78 -8.27 -23.50
CA ALA A 107 6.86 -8.18 -24.97
C ALA A 107 7.59 -9.37 -25.57
N ASP A 108 8.64 -9.86 -24.92
CA ASP A 108 9.39 -11.07 -25.30
C ASP A 108 8.55 -12.35 -25.25
N LYS A 109 7.46 -12.35 -24.49
CA LYS A 109 6.49 -13.46 -24.41
C LYS A 109 5.22 -13.20 -25.22
N GLY A 110 5.21 -12.17 -26.07
CA GLY A 110 4.06 -11.80 -26.91
C GLY A 110 2.91 -11.14 -26.17
N ALA A 111 3.15 -10.57 -25.00
CA ALA A 111 2.15 -9.91 -24.16
C ALA A 111 2.63 -8.53 -23.66
N PRO A 112 2.90 -7.58 -24.59
CA PRO A 112 3.45 -6.27 -24.22
C PRO A 112 2.51 -5.42 -23.34
N GLU A 113 1.22 -5.70 -23.37
CA GLU A 113 0.20 -5.00 -22.57
C GLU A 113 0.15 -5.47 -21.11
N ILE A 114 0.97 -6.48 -20.76
CA ILE A 114 1.05 -6.97 -19.39
C ILE A 114 2.32 -6.44 -18.76
N THR A 115 2.18 -5.77 -17.63
CA THR A 115 3.31 -5.24 -16.87
C THR A 115 3.35 -5.81 -15.47
N LYS A 116 4.52 -6.28 -15.06
CA LYS A 116 4.81 -6.71 -13.69
C LYS A 116 5.59 -5.60 -12.97
N TYR A 117 5.04 -5.10 -11.90
CA TYR A 117 5.71 -4.20 -10.98
C TYR A 117 6.18 -4.98 -9.76
N LYS A 118 7.38 -4.68 -9.29
CA LYS A 118 7.89 -5.25 -8.04
C LYS A 118 8.68 -4.22 -7.25
N ALA A 119 8.58 -4.30 -5.95
CA ALA A 119 9.45 -3.61 -5.01
C ALA A 119 9.74 -4.55 -3.84
N PHE A 120 10.99 -4.55 -3.40
CA PHE A 120 11.47 -5.21 -2.20
C PHE A 120 12.47 -4.26 -1.60
N GLY A 121 12.11 -3.58 -0.54
CA GLY A 121 12.89 -2.49 0.04
C GLY A 121 13.07 -2.60 1.55
N GLU A 122 13.78 -1.64 2.08
CA GLU A 122 14.10 -1.50 3.50
C GLU A 122 12.89 -1.07 4.35
N GLU A 123 11.76 -0.74 3.70
CA GLU A 123 10.55 -0.24 4.36
C GLU A 123 9.69 -1.34 5.02
N GLY A 124 10.23 -2.57 5.17
CA GLY A 124 9.55 -3.67 5.86
C GLY A 124 8.44 -4.35 5.05
N TYR A 125 8.28 -4.02 3.78
CA TYR A 125 7.32 -4.68 2.89
C TYR A 125 7.89 -4.93 1.50
N GLY A 126 7.27 -5.88 0.80
CA GLY A 126 7.53 -6.12 -0.60
C GLY A 126 6.23 -6.44 -1.34
N PHE A 127 6.17 -6.13 -2.62
CA PHE A 127 5.03 -6.50 -3.45
C PHE A 127 5.43 -6.92 -4.85
N ILE A 128 4.56 -7.71 -5.46
CA ILE A 128 4.53 -7.98 -6.89
C ILE A 128 3.11 -7.70 -7.35
N HIS A 129 2.98 -6.79 -8.30
CA HIS A 129 1.69 -6.37 -8.85
C HIS A 129 1.70 -6.54 -10.36
N PHE A 130 0.66 -7.18 -10.91
CA PHE A 130 0.49 -7.36 -12.34
C PHE A 130 -0.66 -6.48 -12.83
N VAL A 131 -0.40 -5.72 -13.87
CA VAL A 131 -1.41 -4.97 -14.62
C VAL A 131 -1.54 -5.63 -15.98
N ASN A 132 -2.75 -6.02 -16.34
CA ASN A 132 -3.07 -6.55 -17.67
C ASN A 132 -4.07 -5.62 -18.35
N GLU A 133 -3.60 -4.88 -19.34
CA GLU A 133 -4.40 -3.97 -20.16
C GLU A 133 -4.95 -4.67 -21.42
N SER A 134 -4.52 -5.90 -21.69
CA SER A 134 -5.02 -6.70 -22.80
C SER A 134 -6.34 -7.39 -22.46
N LYS A 135 -7.21 -7.49 -23.47
CA LYS A 135 -8.44 -8.27 -23.37
C LYS A 135 -8.24 -9.76 -23.71
N GLU A 136 -7.14 -10.10 -24.35
CA GLU A 136 -6.92 -11.43 -24.93
C GLU A 136 -5.67 -12.13 -24.39
N ALA A 137 -4.61 -11.35 -24.09
CA ALA A 137 -3.35 -11.91 -23.64
C ALA A 137 -3.43 -12.39 -22.19
N THR A 138 -2.86 -13.57 -21.96
CA THR A 138 -2.69 -14.14 -20.61
C THR A 138 -1.24 -14.61 -20.46
N ILE A 139 -0.70 -14.43 -19.27
CA ILE A 139 0.61 -14.98 -18.92
C ILE A 139 0.49 -15.92 -17.73
N LYS A 140 1.42 -16.86 -17.65
CA LYS A 140 1.61 -17.69 -16.48
C LYS A 140 3.03 -17.45 -15.96
N GLU A 141 3.13 -16.90 -14.77
CA GLU A 141 4.39 -16.58 -14.13
C GLU A 141 4.52 -17.36 -12.83
N LYS A 142 5.73 -17.92 -12.60
CA LYS A 142 6.06 -18.58 -11.34
C LYS A 142 6.97 -17.68 -10.53
N VAL A 143 6.50 -17.25 -9.38
CA VAL A 143 7.31 -16.49 -8.42
C VAL A 143 7.84 -17.44 -7.36
N ASN A 144 9.15 -17.40 -7.13
CA ASN A 144 9.82 -18.26 -6.16
C ASN A 144 10.23 -17.44 -4.94
N TYR A 145 9.68 -17.79 -3.78
CA TYR A 145 9.90 -17.09 -2.50
C TYR A 145 10.87 -17.80 -1.57
N ASN A 146 11.62 -18.80 -2.04
CA ASN A 146 12.47 -19.64 -1.20
C ASN A 146 13.60 -18.88 -0.48
N THR A 147 13.90 -17.67 -0.91
CA THR A 147 14.97 -16.84 -0.33
C THR A 147 14.50 -15.81 0.66
N PHE A 148 13.18 -15.68 0.87
CA PHE A 148 12.61 -14.69 1.79
C PHE A 148 12.30 -15.33 3.13
N LYS A 149 12.82 -14.72 4.21
CA LYS A 149 12.51 -15.10 5.60
C LYS A 149 11.76 -13.97 6.28
N GLY A 150 10.82 -14.32 7.16
CA GLY A 150 10.07 -13.34 7.96
C GLY A 150 9.00 -12.58 7.17
N LEU A 151 8.56 -13.07 6.01
CA LEU A 151 7.47 -12.47 5.25
C LEU A 151 6.14 -13.15 5.54
N THR A 152 5.13 -12.35 5.80
CA THR A 152 3.73 -12.78 5.82
C THR A 152 3.07 -12.37 4.51
N MET A 153 2.47 -13.35 3.81
CA MET A 153 1.75 -13.04 2.57
C MET A 153 0.36 -12.52 2.87
N VAL A 154 0.04 -11.36 2.31
CA VAL A 154 -1.34 -10.91 2.18
C VAL A 154 -1.97 -11.75 1.08
N LYS A 155 -2.83 -12.69 1.46
CA LYS A 155 -3.49 -13.59 0.50
C LYS A 155 -4.44 -12.82 -0.41
N PRO A 156 -4.55 -13.24 -1.67
CA PRO A 156 -5.50 -12.67 -2.62
C PRO A 156 -6.96 -12.97 -2.22
#